data_1e4fbf3bf6316f05149dd4d48c7b9646
#
_entry.id   1e4fbf3bf6316f05149dd4d48c7b9646
#
_cell.length_a   1.000
_cell.length_b   1.000
_cell.length_c   1.000
_cell.angle_alpha   90.00
_cell.angle_beta   90.00
_cell.angle_gamma   90.00
#
_symmetry.space_group_name_H-M   'P 1'
#
loop_
_entity.id
_entity.type
_entity.pdbx_description
1 polymer ?
#
loop_
_entity_poly.entity_id
_entity_poly.type
_entity_poly.pdbx_seq_one_letter_code
_entity_poly.pdbx_strand_id
1 'polypeptide(L)'
;MKIMYVTSECAPFIKTGGLGDVAGSLPQALAAKGHDVRVFCPLYSAIDQSMREKFYYIKNAYVRLGWRNQYCGIFRYEADGVTYYFIDNEYYFARGQIYGEYDDAERFAYYSKAVLEVLPDLEWKPDVINCNDWQTALVPVYYNLMFASRPFYENIKTVFTIHNIQYQGRYGREILEYVLGIDDAHFRSGFMAMDGDVNLMKAAIVASTAVTTVSPTYANEIQTEYYGYRLDSVLRMNSYKLHGILNGINMDAFNPETDSKIFKNYGPNNPQDKLVNKTELLKLCGLEGDANTPVIGIVTRFVDQTGISFLLKDVRHLEAHVLQGCGQSVQHTEVVGVVAQAAADKKFHAQVMHLTLSVLLYLILGFDHVLGQCIAHYEGTSLVYLILGSVLYLAGKMSLQFTCNGFFQSGLCVLGLWHGLSYLLT
;
A
#
# COMPACT_ATOMS: atom_id res chain seq x y z
N MET A 1 2.26 22.00 20.60
CA MET A 1 3.40 21.07 20.50
C MET A 1 3.99 21.14 19.10
N LYS A 2 5.27 20.82 18.98
CA LYS A 2 5.97 20.65 17.72
C LYS A 2 5.95 19.18 17.34
N ILE A 3 5.28 18.83 16.26
CA ILE A 3 5.05 17.44 15.84
C ILE A 3 5.75 17.18 14.50
N MET A 4 6.71 16.26 14.51
CA MET A 4 7.33 15.73 13.32
C MET A 4 6.54 14.51 12.86
N TYR A 5 6.00 14.56 11.66
CA TYR A 5 5.24 13.46 11.06
C TYR A 5 6.07 12.82 9.94
N VAL A 6 6.58 11.62 10.15
CA VAL A 6 7.45 10.92 9.20
C VAL A 6 6.65 9.83 8.49
N THR A 7 6.63 9.87 7.19
CA THR A 7 5.83 8.96 6.35
C THR A 7 6.52 8.66 5.03
N SER A 8 6.20 7.53 4.44
CA SER A 8 6.70 7.14 3.11
C SER A 8 5.80 7.61 1.96
N GLU A 9 4.57 8.02 2.24
CA GLU A 9 3.62 8.57 1.28
C GLU A 9 2.73 9.62 1.95
N CYS A 10 2.28 10.62 1.18
CA CYS A 10 1.45 11.70 1.67
C CYS A 10 0.64 12.33 0.53
N ALA A 11 -0.69 12.25 0.59
CA ALA A 11 -1.54 12.97 -0.36
C ALA A 11 -1.43 14.51 -0.12
N PRO A 12 -1.52 15.33 -1.17
CA PRO A 12 -1.78 15.02 -2.57
C PRO A 12 -0.52 14.67 -3.38
N PHE A 13 0.68 14.64 -2.77
CA PHE A 13 1.96 14.52 -3.47
C PHE A 13 2.18 13.11 -4.02
N ILE A 14 2.03 12.10 -3.17
CA ILE A 14 2.21 10.69 -3.53
C ILE A 14 1.33 9.80 -2.67
N LYS A 15 0.62 8.85 -3.28
CA LYS A 15 -0.30 7.97 -2.58
C LYS A 15 -0.43 6.63 -3.31
N THR A 16 -0.35 5.53 -2.55
CA THR A 16 -0.65 4.17 -3.02
C THR A 16 -1.74 3.49 -2.20
N GLY A 17 -2.04 4.02 -1.02
CA GLY A 17 -3.01 3.42 -0.11
C GLY A 17 -3.53 4.37 0.96
N GLY A 18 -4.18 3.80 1.98
CA GLY A 18 -4.78 4.57 3.07
C GLY A 18 -3.79 5.36 3.93
N LEU A 19 -2.51 4.93 3.98
CA LEU A 19 -1.46 5.70 4.65
C LEU A 19 -1.33 7.09 4.05
N GLY A 20 -1.32 7.19 2.70
CA GLY A 20 -1.24 8.47 2.00
C GLY A 20 -2.40 9.41 2.35
N ASP A 21 -3.62 8.88 2.49
CA ASP A 21 -4.80 9.67 2.90
C ASP A 21 -4.66 10.20 4.33
N VAL A 22 -4.25 9.34 5.26
CA VAL A 22 -4.03 9.74 6.67
C VAL A 22 -2.92 10.77 6.77
N ALA A 23 -1.80 10.56 6.09
CA ALA A 23 -0.67 11.48 6.08
C ALA A 23 -1.00 12.83 5.40
N GLY A 24 -1.95 12.84 4.46
CA GLY A 24 -2.45 14.07 3.82
C GLY A 24 -3.48 14.83 4.66
N SER A 25 -4.10 14.21 5.67
CA SER A 25 -5.22 14.80 6.40
C SER A 25 -4.94 15.04 7.87
N LEU A 26 -4.34 14.08 8.58
CA LEU A 26 -4.08 14.19 10.01
C LEU A 26 -3.16 15.37 10.37
N PRO A 27 -2.06 15.63 9.64
CA PRO A 27 -1.20 16.79 9.91
C PRO A 27 -1.96 18.12 9.85
N GLN A 28 -2.84 18.30 8.87
CA GLN A 28 -3.68 19.50 8.72
C GLN A 28 -4.65 19.65 9.89
N ALA A 29 -5.30 18.55 10.30
CA ALA A 29 -6.21 18.55 11.45
C ALA A 29 -5.48 18.88 12.77
N LEU A 30 -4.23 18.45 12.93
CA LEU A 30 -3.39 18.79 14.09
C LEU A 30 -2.94 20.25 14.03
N ALA A 31 -2.57 20.76 12.87
CA ALA A 31 -2.21 22.16 12.66
C ALA A 31 -3.40 23.09 12.97
N ALA A 32 -4.61 22.74 12.54
CA ALA A 32 -5.85 23.46 12.84
C ALA A 32 -6.14 23.52 14.36
N LYS A 33 -5.59 22.58 15.15
CA LYS A 33 -5.65 22.58 16.62
C LYS A 33 -4.52 23.41 17.28
N GLY A 34 -3.73 24.13 16.50
CA GLY A 34 -2.66 25.03 16.98
C GLY A 34 -1.33 24.30 17.26
N HIS A 35 -1.07 23.15 16.66
CA HIS A 35 0.23 22.50 16.72
C HIS A 35 1.12 22.93 15.55
N ASP A 36 2.44 23.08 15.78
CA ASP A 36 3.45 23.21 14.70
C ASP A 36 3.75 21.83 14.15
N VAL A 37 3.14 21.50 13.00
CA VAL A 37 3.24 20.17 12.39
C VAL A 37 4.12 20.24 11.15
N ARG A 38 5.14 19.39 11.10
CA ARG A 38 6.04 19.27 9.96
C ARG A 38 6.08 17.84 9.47
N VAL A 39 5.69 17.65 8.20
CA VAL A 39 5.65 16.35 7.53
C VAL A 39 6.98 16.13 6.80
N PHE A 40 7.54 14.94 6.94
CA PHE A 40 8.72 14.49 6.18
C PHE A 40 8.31 13.35 5.27
N CYS A 41 8.66 13.44 3.98
CA CYS A 41 8.38 12.43 2.96
C CYS A 41 9.58 12.34 2.01
N PRO A 42 9.87 11.17 1.40
CA PRO A 42 10.88 11.10 0.35
C PRO A 42 10.45 11.91 -0.88
N LEU A 43 11.42 12.52 -1.57
CA LEU A 43 11.18 13.21 -2.84
C LEU A 43 11.19 12.21 -4.00
N TYR A 44 10.10 11.50 -4.17
CA TYR A 44 9.99 10.54 -5.27
C TYR A 44 9.89 11.22 -6.64
N SER A 45 10.48 10.60 -7.67
CA SER A 45 10.31 11.06 -9.06
C SER A 45 8.86 10.96 -9.56
N ALA A 46 8.07 10.08 -8.94
CA ALA A 46 6.65 9.90 -9.24
C ALA A 46 5.75 11.05 -8.75
N ILE A 47 6.24 11.99 -7.93
CA ILE A 47 5.50 13.20 -7.58
C ILE A 47 5.36 14.06 -8.83
N ASP A 48 4.13 14.53 -9.10
CA ASP A 48 3.81 15.33 -10.28
C ASP A 48 4.75 16.52 -10.40
N GLN A 49 5.24 16.77 -11.64
CA GLN A 49 6.21 17.81 -11.92
C GLN A 49 5.68 19.20 -11.55
N SER A 50 4.40 19.47 -11.77
CA SER A 50 3.74 20.74 -11.42
C SER A 50 3.71 21.01 -9.92
N MET A 51 3.75 19.93 -9.10
CA MET A 51 3.88 20.04 -7.65
C MET A 51 5.34 20.22 -7.24
N ARG A 52 6.28 19.48 -7.85
CA ARG A 52 7.71 19.57 -7.54
C ARG A 52 8.27 20.97 -7.83
N GLU A 53 7.80 21.66 -8.87
CA GLU A 53 8.18 23.03 -9.22
C GLU A 53 7.81 24.06 -8.15
N LYS A 54 6.89 23.72 -7.25
CA LYS A 54 6.52 24.58 -6.10
C LYS A 54 7.38 24.35 -4.86
N PHE A 55 8.29 23.38 -4.89
CA PHE A 55 9.12 23.04 -3.75
C PHE A 55 10.36 23.92 -3.71
N TYR A 56 10.67 24.46 -2.54
CA TYR A 56 11.85 25.29 -2.33
C TYR A 56 13.01 24.44 -1.85
N TYR A 57 14.11 24.45 -2.62
CA TYR A 57 15.36 23.88 -2.13
C TYR A 57 15.90 24.70 -0.96
N ILE A 58 16.24 24.03 0.15
CA ILE A 58 16.79 24.67 1.35
C ILE A 58 18.30 24.51 1.38
N LYS A 59 18.76 23.26 1.45
CA LYS A 59 20.17 22.90 1.51
C LYS A 59 20.38 21.42 1.25
N ASN A 60 21.63 21.00 1.24
CA ASN A 60 22.00 19.58 1.28
C ASN A 60 22.83 19.27 2.53
N ALA A 61 22.84 18.00 2.84
CA ALA A 61 23.67 17.36 3.85
C ALA A 61 24.17 16.01 3.30
N TYR A 62 24.98 15.34 4.09
CA TYR A 62 25.39 13.98 3.80
C TYR A 62 25.02 13.08 4.98
N VAL A 63 24.40 11.95 4.66
CA VAL A 63 23.93 10.97 5.66
C VAL A 63 24.81 9.72 5.58
N ARG A 64 25.49 9.42 6.68
CA ARG A 64 26.28 8.22 6.80
C ARG A 64 25.38 7.02 7.13
N LEU A 65 25.34 6.01 6.27
CA LEU A 65 24.60 4.77 6.45
C LEU A 65 25.56 3.58 6.31
N GLY A 66 25.90 2.92 7.42
CA GLY A 66 26.97 1.93 7.45
C GLY A 66 28.29 2.53 6.95
N TRP A 67 28.84 1.98 5.90
CA TRP A 67 30.05 2.46 5.23
C TRP A 67 29.78 3.55 4.17
N ARG A 68 28.52 3.76 3.78
CA ARG A 68 28.11 4.71 2.76
C ARG A 68 28.01 6.13 3.31
N ASN A 69 28.26 7.11 2.47
CA ASN A 69 28.02 8.52 2.76
C ASN A 69 27.18 9.11 1.62
N GLN A 70 25.88 9.24 1.84
CA GLN A 70 24.90 9.52 0.80
C GLN A 70 24.46 10.98 0.84
N TYR A 71 24.32 11.58 -0.34
CA TYR A 71 23.73 12.90 -0.53
C TYR A 71 22.32 12.95 0.05
N CYS A 72 21.93 14.07 0.63
CA CYS A 72 20.61 14.36 1.17
C CYS A 72 20.23 15.81 0.84
N GLY A 73 19.45 16.01 -0.18
CA GLY A 73 18.82 17.29 -0.46
C GLY A 73 17.57 17.49 0.38
N ILE A 74 17.31 18.74 0.77
CA ILE A 74 16.13 19.11 1.57
C ILE A 74 15.33 20.14 0.79
N PHE A 75 14.10 19.77 0.45
CA PHE A 75 13.12 20.67 -0.16
C PHE A 75 11.98 20.95 0.82
N ARG A 76 11.37 22.12 0.69
CA ARG A 76 10.26 22.57 1.55
C ARG A 76 9.06 22.98 0.70
N TYR A 77 7.88 22.72 1.24
CA TYR A 77 6.60 23.21 0.73
C TYR A 77 5.69 23.55 1.90
N GLU A 78 4.81 24.53 1.77
CA GLU A 78 3.86 24.93 2.80
C GLU A 78 2.45 24.97 2.24
N ALA A 79 1.53 24.31 2.93
CA ALA A 79 0.11 24.35 2.62
C ALA A 79 -0.72 24.02 3.87
N ASP A 80 -1.90 24.62 3.99
CA ASP A 80 -2.91 24.30 5.00
C ASP A 80 -2.38 24.32 6.44
N GLY A 81 -1.46 25.24 6.74
CA GLY A 81 -0.83 25.38 8.06
C GLY A 81 0.21 24.30 8.40
N VAL A 82 0.57 23.46 7.44
CA VAL A 82 1.58 22.41 7.57
C VAL A 82 2.80 22.73 6.74
N THR A 83 3.99 22.50 7.32
CA THR A 83 5.25 22.54 6.58
C THR A 83 5.63 21.12 6.14
N TYR A 84 5.86 20.92 4.86
CA TYR A 84 6.31 19.66 4.27
C TYR A 84 7.79 19.76 3.92
N TYR A 85 8.57 18.76 4.33
CA TYR A 85 9.95 18.56 3.95
C TYR A 85 10.08 17.31 3.11
N PHE A 86 10.73 17.43 1.95
CA PHE A 86 11.03 16.31 1.07
C PHE A 86 12.52 16.01 1.11
N ILE A 87 12.84 14.76 1.39
CA ILE A 87 14.21 14.24 1.43
C ILE A 87 14.58 13.75 0.05
N ASP A 88 15.51 14.45 -0.60
CA ASP A 88 15.96 14.16 -1.94
C ASP A 88 17.20 13.28 -1.94
N ASN A 89 17.10 12.20 -2.68
CA ASN A 89 18.20 11.37 -3.14
C ASN A 89 17.73 10.60 -4.37
N GLU A 90 18.17 11.01 -5.55
CA GLU A 90 17.73 10.39 -6.81
C GLU A 90 18.08 8.91 -6.90
N TYR A 91 19.21 8.48 -6.35
CA TYR A 91 19.59 7.07 -6.32
C TYR A 91 18.57 6.20 -5.62
N TYR A 92 17.97 6.69 -4.52
CA TYR A 92 16.98 5.94 -3.75
C TYR A 92 15.53 6.19 -4.18
N PHE A 93 15.20 7.42 -4.67
CA PHE A 93 13.80 7.81 -4.84
C PHE A 93 13.39 8.13 -6.29
N ALA A 94 14.34 8.16 -7.23
CA ALA A 94 14.02 8.23 -8.66
C ALA A 94 13.84 6.80 -9.22
N ARG A 95 12.80 6.11 -8.74
CA ARG A 95 12.50 4.72 -9.10
C ARG A 95 11.13 4.61 -9.75
N GLY A 96 10.91 3.50 -10.47
CA GLY A 96 9.63 3.20 -11.11
C GLY A 96 8.50 2.95 -10.12
N GLN A 97 8.84 2.47 -8.91
CA GLN A 97 7.87 2.19 -7.85
C GLN A 97 8.34 2.81 -6.54
N ILE A 98 7.37 3.20 -5.69
CA ILE A 98 7.71 3.70 -4.36
C ILE A 98 8.02 2.58 -3.36
N TYR A 99 7.53 1.38 -3.60
CA TYR A 99 7.75 0.16 -2.81
C TYR A 99 8.06 -1.04 -3.71
N GLY A 100 8.68 -2.07 -3.13
CA GLY A 100 8.93 -3.34 -3.81
C GLY A 100 10.26 -3.39 -4.56
N GLU A 101 11.13 -2.41 -4.36
CA GLU A 101 12.49 -2.44 -4.91
C GLU A 101 13.37 -3.39 -4.09
N TYR A 102 14.35 -4.02 -4.74
CA TYR A 102 15.24 -5.01 -4.09
C TYR A 102 16.04 -4.42 -2.93
N ASP A 103 16.27 -3.12 -2.94
CA ASP A 103 17.05 -2.37 -1.96
C ASP A 103 16.19 -1.54 -0.99
N ASP A 104 14.90 -1.87 -0.84
CA ASP A 104 13.99 -1.15 0.06
C ASP A 104 14.50 -1.04 1.49
N ALA A 105 15.21 -2.05 2.00
CA ALA A 105 15.87 -1.97 3.30
C ALA A 105 16.83 -0.78 3.40
N GLU A 106 17.67 -0.59 2.39
CA GLU A 106 18.64 0.50 2.34
C GLU A 106 17.98 1.85 2.10
N ARG A 107 17.01 1.90 1.18
CA ARG A 107 16.24 3.11 0.86
C ARG A 107 15.56 3.71 2.09
N PHE A 108 14.85 2.88 2.84
CA PHE A 108 14.11 3.34 4.01
C PHE A 108 14.96 3.44 5.28
N ALA A 109 16.08 2.72 5.36
CA ALA A 109 17.10 2.97 6.38
C ALA A 109 17.77 4.34 6.18
N TYR A 110 18.16 4.64 4.93
CA TYR A 110 18.67 5.96 4.57
C TYR A 110 17.67 7.06 4.93
N TYR A 111 16.41 6.92 4.48
CA TYR A 111 15.35 7.89 4.76
C TYR A 111 15.14 8.12 6.27
N SER A 112 15.01 7.01 7.02
CA SER A 112 14.83 7.07 8.48
C SER A 112 15.97 7.77 9.22
N LYS A 113 17.19 7.62 8.73
CA LYS A 113 18.36 8.30 9.31
C LYS A 113 18.44 9.75 8.86
N ALA A 114 18.19 10.01 7.58
CA ALA A 114 18.22 11.34 6.98
C ALA A 114 17.30 12.32 7.72
N VAL A 115 16.05 11.91 7.99
CA VAL A 115 15.08 12.77 8.67
C VAL A 115 15.50 13.17 10.08
N LEU A 116 16.33 12.35 10.74
CA LEU A 116 16.92 12.71 12.04
C LEU A 116 18.13 13.63 11.86
N GLU A 117 19.08 13.29 10.99
CA GLU A 117 20.31 14.05 10.77
C GLU A 117 20.04 15.51 10.35
N VAL A 118 18.99 15.78 9.59
CA VAL A 118 18.68 17.13 9.07
C VAL A 118 17.99 18.04 10.09
N LEU A 119 17.50 17.54 11.23
CA LEU A 119 16.75 18.35 12.19
C LEU A 119 17.54 19.55 12.74
N PRO A 120 18.83 19.42 13.14
CA PRO A 120 19.61 20.57 13.57
C PRO A 120 19.77 21.63 12.49
N ASP A 121 19.89 21.21 11.24
CA ASP A 121 20.00 22.09 10.07
C ASP A 121 18.74 22.91 9.78
N LEU A 122 17.59 22.41 10.22
CA LEU A 122 16.30 23.09 10.13
C LEU A 122 16.03 24.00 11.33
N GLU A 123 16.95 24.05 12.31
CA GLU A 123 16.82 24.82 13.56
C GLU A 123 15.48 24.59 14.27
N TRP A 124 14.97 23.36 14.14
CA TRP A 124 13.65 22.98 14.65
C TRP A 124 13.71 21.63 15.37
N LYS A 125 13.45 21.68 16.66
CA LYS A 125 13.40 20.51 17.53
C LYS A 125 11.94 20.11 17.76
N PRO A 126 11.51 18.89 17.37
CA PRO A 126 10.18 18.39 17.69
C PRO A 126 10.05 18.00 19.16
N ASP A 127 8.83 18.09 19.69
CA ASP A 127 8.47 17.49 20.97
C ASP A 127 8.16 15.99 20.77
N VAL A 128 7.55 15.66 19.61
CA VAL A 128 7.12 14.30 19.25
C VAL A 128 7.49 14.00 17.80
N ILE A 129 8.01 12.78 17.56
CA ILE A 129 8.21 12.20 16.24
C ILE A 129 7.18 11.09 16.07
N ASN A 130 6.23 11.25 15.14
CA ASN A 130 5.30 10.21 14.72
C ASN A 130 5.83 9.52 13.47
N CYS A 131 6.02 8.21 13.55
CA CYS A 131 6.57 7.36 12.49
C CYS A 131 5.48 6.40 11.99
N ASN A 132 5.36 6.23 10.69
CA ASN A 132 4.24 5.54 10.07
C ASN A 132 4.71 4.32 9.25
N ASP A 133 4.28 3.13 9.64
CA ASP A 133 4.60 1.83 9.05
C ASP A 133 6.10 1.49 9.01
N TRP A 134 6.44 0.31 8.47
CA TRP A 134 7.79 -0.24 8.51
C TRP A 134 8.83 0.63 7.79
N GLN A 135 8.44 1.41 6.81
CA GLN A 135 9.33 2.30 6.07
C GLN A 135 9.96 3.39 6.96
N THR A 136 9.31 3.71 8.07
CA THR A 136 9.80 4.68 9.04
C THR A 136 10.19 4.03 10.37
N ALA A 137 10.16 2.71 10.44
CA ALA A 137 10.40 1.96 11.67
C ALA A 137 11.81 2.18 12.26
N LEU A 138 12.78 2.47 11.41
CA LEU A 138 14.13 2.76 11.88
C LEU A 138 14.30 4.15 12.50
N VAL A 139 13.36 5.07 12.35
CA VAL A 139 13.42 6.39 12.99
C VAL A 139 13.49 6.27 14.51
N PRO A 140 12.54 5.60 15.22
CA PRO A 140 12.62 5.44 16.67
C PRO A 140 13.82 4.56 17.10
N VAL A 141 14.25 3.63 16.26
CA VAL A 141 15.42 2.79 16.52
C VAL A 141 16.70 3.61 16.48
N TYR A 142 16.96 4.33 15.40
CA TYR A 142 18.12 5.21 15.28
C TYR A 142 18.11 6.31 16.35
N TYR A 143 16.92 6.89 16.60
CA TYR A 143 16.78 7.88 17.66
C TYR A 143 17.34 7.35 18.99
N ASN A 144 16.90 6.18 19.43
CA ASN A 144 17.34 5.61 20.71
C ASN A 144 18.82 5.19 20.69
N LEU A 145 19.30 4.60 19.59
CA LEU A 145 20.66 4.06 19.53
C LEU A 145 21.73 5.12 19.27
N MET A 146 21.41 6.19 18.54
CA MET A 146 22.43 7.09 17.99
C MET A 146 22.20 8.59 18.30
N PHE A 147 20.97 9.01 18.60
CA PHE A 147 20.64 10.43 18.70
C PHE A 147 20.18 10.87 20.08
N ALA A 148 19.47 10.06 20.83
CA ALA A 148 18.83 10.47 22.11
C ALA A 148 19.80 11.03 23.14
N SER A 149 21.07 10.61 23.11
CA SER A 149 22.13 11.11 24.00
C SER A 149 22.75 12.44 23.57
N ARG A 150 22.41 12.95 22.37
CA ARG A 150 22.94 14.22 21.87
C ARG A 150 22.07 15.39 22.38
N PRO A 151 22.64 16.49 22.86
CA PRO A 151 21.88 17.59 23.53
C PRO A 151 20.68 18.11 22.73
N PHE A 152 20.80 18.20 21.39
CA PHE A 152 19.70 18.65 20.54
C PHE A 152 18.48 17.72 20.62
N TYR A 153 18.66 16.41 20.76
CA TYR A 153 17.60 15.41 20.69
C TYR A 153 17.00 15.01 22.03
N GLU A 154 17.51 15.54 23.13
CA GLU A 154 17.02 15.20 24.46
C GLU A 154 15.51 15.43 24.61
N ASN A 155 14.84 14.52 25.31
CA ASN A 155 13.41 14.58 25.67
C ASN A 155 12.39 14.47 24.52
N ILE A 156 12.81 14.19 23.30
CA ILE A 156 11.87 13.91 22.19
C ILE A 156 11.16 12.59 22.48
N LYS A 157 9.84 12.55 22.26
CA LYS A 157 9.03 11.33 22.36
C LYS A 157 8.78 10.76 20.97
N THR A 158 8.73 9.43 20.88
CA THR A 158 8.47 8.74 19.60
C THR A 158 7.14 8.01 19.65
N VAL A 159 6.35 8.15 18.61
CA VAL A 159 5.10 7.40 18.39
C VAL A 159 5.26 6.60 17.13
N PHE A 160 5.01 5.30 17.17
CA PHE A 160 5.01 4.43 16.00
C PHE A 160 3.58 4.02 15.67
N THR A 161 3.13 4.34 14.46
CA THR A 161 1.77 4.05 13.99
C THR A 161 1.79 2.88 13.02
N ILE A 162 1.03 1.84 13.33
CA ILE A 162 0.84 0.65 12.49
C ILE A 162 -0.45 0.86 11.68
N HIS A 163 -0.31 1.06 10.37
CA HIS A 163 -1.44 1.08 9.44
C HIS A 163 -1.72 -0.31 8.89
N ASN A 164 -0.65 -1.09 8.63
CA ASN A 164 -0.78 -2.45 8.14
C ASN A 164 0.31 -3.36 8.72
N ILE A 165 -0.06 -4.22 9.65
CA ILE A 165 0.86 -5.13 10.34
C ILE A 165 1.44 -6.24 9.45
N GLN A 166 0.85 -6.49 8.28
CA GLN A 166 1.35 -7.52 7.36
C GLN A 166 2.71 -7.15 6.76
N TYR A 167 2.95 -5.86 6.54
CA TYR A 167 4.20 -5.36 5.99
C TYR A 167 5.12 -4.91 7.12
N GLN A 168 6.14 -5.72 7.44
CA GLN A 168 6.95 -5.57 8.66
C GLN A 168 8.38 -5.12 8.42
N GLY A 169 8.84 -5.08 7.16
CA GLY A 169 10.25 -4.83 6.86
C GLY A 169 11.14 -5.96 7.42
N ARG A 170 10.95 -7.19 6.88
CA ARG A 170 11.74 -8.37 7.27
C ARG A 170 12.86 -8.60 6.28
N TYR A 171 14.07 -8.78 6.80
CA TYR A 171 15.28 -8.96 6.02
C TYR A 171 16.26 -9.89 6.73
N GLY A 172 17.17 -10.48 5.99
CA GLY A 172 18.22 -11.30 6.55
C GLY A 172 19.13 -10.53 7.53
N ARG A 173 19.80 -11.25 8.43
CA ARG A 173 20.63 -10.67 9.50
C ARG A 173 21.78 -9.80 8.98
N GLU A 174 22.26 -10.09 7.79
CA GLU A 174 23.39 -9.40 7.15
C GLU A 174 23.15 -7.91 6.91
N ILE A 175 21.88 -7.46 6.88
CA ILE A 175 21.59 -6.03 6.69
C ILE A 175 22.03 -5.15 7.86
N LEU A 176 22.13 -5.70 9.08
CA LEU A 176 22.36 -4.92 10.30
C LEU A 176 23.60 -4.04 10.22
N GLU A 177 24.76 -4.64 10.08
CA GLU A 177 26.02 -3.90 10.03
C GLU A 177 26.25 -3.29 8.66
N TYR A 178 25.97 -4.08 7.61
CA TYR A 178 26.31 -3.71 6.24
C TYR A 178 25.42 -2.61 5.66
N VAL A 179 24.11 -2.65 5.95
CA VAL A 179 23.12 -1.70 5.44
C VAL A 179 22.73 -0.69 6.52
N LEU A 180 22.26 -1.16 7.68
CA LEU A 180 21.69 -0.29 8.70
C LEU A 180 22.76 0.44 9.54
N GLY A 181 23.99 -0.08 9.60
CA GLY A 181 25.04 0.43 10.46
C GLY A 181 24.73 0.24 11.95
N ILE A 182 24.03 -0.84 12.29
CA ILE A 182 23.63 -1.22 13.64
C ILE A 182 24.41 -2.48 14.06
N ASP A 183 24.97 -2.46 15.28
CA ASP A 183 25.73 -3.57 15.81
C ASP A 183 24.89 -4.85 15.95
N ASP A 184 25.47 -6.00 15.62
CA ASP A 184 24.85 -7.31 15.68
C ASP A 184 24.39 -7.71 17.11
N ALA A 185 24.89 -7.06 18.15
CA ALA A 185 24.41 -7.26 19.52
C ALA A 185 22.90 -7.00 19.64
N HIS A 186 22.33 -6.11 18.82
CA HIS A 186 20.90 -5.82 18.79
C HIS A 186 20.08 -6.96 18.17
N PHE A 187 20.69 -7.80 17.35
CA PHE A 187 20.07 -9.05 16.92
C PHE A 187 20.17 -10.12 18.01
N ARG A 188 21.37 -10.33 18.56
CA ARG A 188 21.61 -11.34 19.60
C ARG A 188 20.78 -11.11 20.87
N SER A 189 20.53 -9.85 21.22
CA SER A 189 19.65 -9.48 22.35
C SER A 189 18.16 -9.78 22.10
N GLY A 190 17.78 -10.12 20.87
CA GLY A 190 16.39 -10.28 20.47
C GLY A 190 15.65 -8.98 20.17
N PHE A 191 16.31 -7.81 20.31
CA PHE A 191 15.65 -6.50 20.06
C PHE A 191 15.14 -6.37 18.63
N MET A 192 15.94 -6.75 17.63
CA MET A 192 15.57 -6.69 16.21
C MET A 192 15.29 -8.07 15.59
N ALA A 193 15.66 -9.16 16.29
CA ALA A 193 15.53 -10.51 15.77
C ALA A 193 14.10 -11.05 15.89
N MET A 194 13.62 -11.70 14.84
CA MET A 194 12.35 -12.42 14.82
C MET A 194 12.40 -13.55 13.80
N ASP A 195 12.21 -14.79 14.26
CA ASP A 195 12.21 -16.00 13.42
C ASP A 195 13.48 -16.17 12.55
N GLY A 196 14.62 -15.74 13.05
CA GLY A 196 15.90 -15.80 12.33
C GLY A 196 16.22 -14.59 11.48
N ASP A 197 15.25 -13.71 11.23
CA ASP A 197 15.37 -12.48 10.45
C ASP A 197 15.47 -11.25 11.33
N VAL A 198 15.89 -10.13 10.76
CA VAL A 198 15.69 -8.78 11.27
C VAL A 198 14.26 -8.36 10.94
N ASN A 199 13.52 -7.87 11.94
CA ASN A 199 12.19 -7.33 11.77
C ASN A 199 12.14 -5.87 12.23
N LEU A 200 12.01 -4.95 11.28
CA LEU A 200 12.08 -3.52 11.54
C LEU A 200 10.87 -3.03 12.34
N MET A 201 9.66 -3.52 12.04
CA MET A 201 8.44 -3.17 12.76
C MET A 201 8.52 -3.61 14.23
N LYS A 202 9.00 -4.83 14.51
CA LYS A 202 9.26 -5.29 15.88
C LYS A 202 10.16 -4.32 16.63
N ALA A 203 11.27 -3.95 16.02
CA ALA A 203 12.23 -3.03 16.63
C ALA A 203 11.59 -1.67 16.94
N ALA A 204 10.78 -1.14 16.01
CA ALA A 204 10.05 0.12 16.20
C ALA A 204 9.02 0.03 17.33
N ILE A 205 8.24 -1.06 17.41
CA ILE A 205 7.29 -1.30 18.50
C ILE A 205 8.01 -1.27 19.85
N VAL A 206 9.16 -1.93 19.97
CA VAL A 206 9.92 -1.96 21.23
C VAL A 206 10.55 -0.59 21.54
N ALA A 207 11.12 0.07 20.54
CA ALA A 207 11.85 1.33 20.70
C ALA A 207 10.98 2.55 21.02
N SER A 208 9.74 2.57 20.53
CA SER A 208 8.90 3.76 20.61
C SER A 208 8.32 4.02 22.00
N THR A 209 8.12 5.29 22.32
CA THR A 209 7.48 5.72 23.57
C THR A 209 6.01 5.29 23.63
N ALA A 210 5.30 5.39 22.49
CA ALA A 210 3.94 4.91 22.32
C ALA A 210 3.79 4.23 20.96
N VAL A 211 2.84 3.30 20.87
CA VAL A 211 2.47 2.62 19.63
C VAL A 211 1.00 2.88 19.37
N THR A 212 0.66 3.24 18.15
CA THR A 212 -0.73 3.45 17.76
C THR A 212 -1.10 2.57 16.56
N THR A 213 -2.39 2.31 16.40
CA THR A 213 -2.95 1.68 15.21
C THR A 213 -4.31 2.28 14.87
N VAL A 214 -4.85 1.94 13.73
CA VAL A 214 -5.93 2.68 13.04
C VAL A 214 -7.34 2.42 13.55
N SER A 215 -7.53 1.58 14.56
CA SER A 215 -8.80 1.48 15.30
C SER A 215 -8.63 0.78 16.64
N PRO A 216 -9.54 1.00 17.63
CA PRO A 216 -9.56 0.24 18.88
C PRO A 216 -9.75 -1.27 18.66
N THR A 217 -10.61 -1.65 17.72
CA THR A 217 -10.81 -3.06 17.34
C THR A 217 -9.53 -3.67 16.80
N TYR A 218 -8.89 -3.00 15.86
CA TYR A 218 -7.63 -3.48 15.27
C TYR A 218 -6.51 -3.59 16.30
N ALA A 219 -6.44 -2.67 17.26
CA ALA A 219 -5.48 -2.78 18.37
C ALA A 219 -5.64 -4.09 19.18
N ASN A 220 -6.87 -4.59 19.33
CA ASN A 220 -7.14 -5.87 19.97
C ASN A 220 -6.84 -7.05 19.04
N GLU A 221 -7.24 -6.96 17.77
CA GLU A 221 -7.07 -8.01 16.78
C GLU A 221 -5.58 -8.34 16.55
N ILE A 222 -4.72 -7.34 16.35
CA ILE A 222 -3.27 -7.55 16.10
C ILE A 222 -2.52 -8.16 17.29
N GLN A 223 -3.12 -8.23 18.47
CA GLN A 223 -2.59 -8.95 19.63
C GLN A 223 -2.96 -10.44 19.64
N THR A 224 -3.75 -10.91 18.66
CA THR A 224 -4.10 -12.32 18.48
C THR A 224 -3.19 -12.99 17.46
N GLU A 225 -3.01 -14.31 17.58
CA GLU A 225 -2.15 -15.09 16.69
C GLU A 225 -2.58 -14.96 15.22
N TYR A 226 -3.88 -14.96 14.96
CA TYR A 226 -4.43 -14.90 13.60
C TYR A 226 -4.16 -13.56 12.90
N TYR A 227 -4.40 -12.44 13.59
CA TYR A 227 -4.24 -11.10 12.99
C TYR A 227 -2.90 -10.44 13.26
N GLY A 228 -2.11 -10.98 14.20
CA GLY A 228 -0.83 -10.39 14.60
C GLY A 228 0.32 -10.66 13.67
N TYR A 229 0.14 -11.53 12.67
CA TYR A 229 1.20 -11.90 11.70
C TYR A 229 2.53 -12.21 12.40
N ARG A 230 2.46 -12.97 13.52
CA ARG A 230 3.56 -13.37 14.42
C ARG A 230 4.10 -12.24 15.32
N LEU A 231 3.65 -11.00 15.18
CA LEU A 231 3.96 -9.90 16.12
C LEU A 231 3.03 -9.84 17.33
N ASP A 232 2.05 -10.73 17.44
CA ASP A 232 1.05 -10.77 18.51
C ASP A 232 1.68 -10.81 19.90
N SER A 233 2.70 -11.64 20.12
CA SER A 233 3.41 -11.72 21.39
C SER A 233 4.17 -10.43 21.72
N VAL A 234 4.80 -9.81 20.72
CA VAL A 234 5.49 -8.53 20.88
C VAL A 234 4.50 -7.43 21.25
N LEU A 235 3.34 -7.40 20.60
CA LEU A 235 2.29 -6.43 20.86
C LEU A 235 1.67 -6.62 22.25
N ARG A 236 1.40 -7.86 22.67
CA ARG A 236 0.94 -8.15 24.04
C ARG A 236 1.94 -7.69 25.10
N MET A 237 3.22 -7.93 24.90
CA MET A 237 4.29 -7.46 25.81
C MET A 237 4.38 -5.94 25.88
N ASN A 238 3.94 -5.23 24.83
CA ASN A 238 3.94 -3.78 24.73
C ASN A 238 2.53 -3.18 24.78
N SER A 239 1.53 -3.93 25.24
CA SER A 239 0.11 -3.52 25.27
C SER A 239 -0.14 -2.26 26.10
N TYR A 240 0.66 -2.03 27.14
CA TYR A 240 0.58 -0.84 28.01
C TYR A 240 0.81 0.50 27.27
N LYS A 241 1.42 0.46 26.10
CA LYS A 241 1.67 1.64 25.23
C LYS A 241 1.01 1.55 23.86
N LEU A 242 0.19 0.50 23.62
CA LEU A 242 -0.56 0.31 22.36
C LEU A 242 -1.94 0.96 22.45
N HIS A 243 -2.25 1.84 21.51
CA HIS A 243 -3.53 2.56 21.46
C HIS A 243 -4.16 2.46 20.07
N GLY A 244 -5.44 2.10 20.01
CA GLY A 244 -6.22 2.13 18.78
C GLY A 244 -6.90 3.49 18.61
N ILE A 245 -6.64 4.18 17.51
CA ILE A 245 -7.23 5.49 17.18
C ILE A 245 -7.89 5.39 15.81
N LEU A 246 -9.21 5.60 15.76
CA LEU A 246 -9.94 5.52 14.50
C LEU A 246 -9.54 6.66 13.56
N ASN A 247 -9.23 6.32 12.30
CA ASN A 247 -8.96 7.32 11.28
C ASN A 247 -10.22 8.15 11.00
N GLY A 248 -10.02 9.44 10.80
CA GLY A 248 -11.06 10.35 10.30
C GLY A 248 -11.20 10.29 8.78
N ILE A 249 -12.15 11.07 8.27
CA ILE A 249 -12.39 11.28 6.84
C ILE A 249 -12.04 12.73 6.53
N ASN A 250 -11.36 12.97 5.41
CA ASN A 250 -11.16 14.31 4.89
C ASN A 250 -12.50 14.84 4.35
N MET A 251 -13.16 15.70 5.12
CA MET A 251 -14.49 16.24 4.81
C MET A 251 -14.49 17.22 3.64
N ASP A 252 -13.35 17.79 3.28
CA ASP A 252 -13.24 18.67 2.11
C ASP A 252 -13.10 17.85 0.83
N ALA A 253 -12.29 16.77 0.87
CA ALA A 253 -12.08 15.90 -0.28
C ALA A 253 -13.28 14.96 -0.55
N PHE A 254 -13.99 14.53 0.50
CA PHE A 254 -15.12 13.58 0.41
C PHE A 254 -16.45 14.24 0.82
N ASN A 255 -16.72 15.42 0.30
CA ASN A 255 -17.96 16.15 0.56
C ASN A 255 -18.91 16.05 -0.63
N PRO A 256 -20.01 15.28 -0.56
CA PRO A 256 -20.94 15.14 -1.68
C PRO A 256 -21.69 16.45 -2.03
N GLU A 257 -21.69 17.46 -1.16
CA GLU A 257 -22.29 18.77 -1.47
C GLU A 257 -21.43 19.59 -2.43
N THR A 258 -20.09 19.37 -2.44
CA THR A 258 -19.13 20.17 -3.21
C THR A 258 -18.29 19.34 -4.19
N ASP A 259 -18.39 18.02 -4.16
CA ASP A 259 -17.60 17.13 -5.03
C ASP A 259 -18.00 17.32 -6.50
N SER A 260 -17.08 17.82 -7.29
CA SER A 260 -17.28 18.03 -8.74
C SER A 260 -17.20 16.74 -9.57
N LYS A 261 -16.81 15.61 -8.98
CA LYS A 261 -16.64 14.33 -9.67
C LYS A 261 -17.90 13.49 -9.70
N ILE A 262 -18.90 13.80 -8.87
CA ILE A 262 -20.18 13.10 -8.85
C ILE A 262 -21.15 13.75 -9.82
N PHE A 263 -22.12 12.99 -10.34
CA PHE A 263 -23.07 13.48 -11.34
C PHE A 263 -24.02 14.54 -10.78
N LYS A 264 -24.42 14.40 -9.51
CA LYS A 264 -25.30 15.32 -8.81
C LYS A 264 -24.86 15.48 -7.38
N ASN A 265 -24.59 16.72 -6.97
CA ASN A 265 -24.32 17.05 -5.58
C ASN A 265 -25.57 16.80 -4.71
N TYR A 266 -25.34 16.28 -3.51
CA TYR A 266 -26.40 16.02 -2.53
C TYR A 266 -25.90 16.23 -1.11
N GLY A 267 -26.83 16.44 -0.18
CA GLY A 267 -26.52 16.64 1.23
C GLY A 267 -27.67 16.20 2.13
N PRO A 268 -27.61 16.49 3.43
CA PRO A 268 -28.65 16.14 4.40
C PRO A 268 -30.03 16.74 4.05
N ASN A 269 -30.04 17.89 3.37
CA ASN A 269 -31.28 18.60 3.01
C ASN A 269 -31.93 18.09 1.71
N ASN A 270 -31.16 17.40 0.87
CA ASN A 270 -31.60 16.87 -0.43
C ASN A 270 -31.04 15.46 -0.70
N PRO A 271 -31.21 14.49 0.22
CA PRO A 271 -30.62 13.15 0.11
C PRO A 271 -31.15 12.38 -1.11
N GLN A 272 -32.32 12.70 -1.62
CA GLN A 272 -32.94 12.10 -2.82
C GLN A 272 -32.10 12.32 -4.08
N ASP A 273 -31.33 13.41 -4.16
CA ASP A 273 -30.44 13.69 -5.30
C ASP A 273 -29.32 12.63 -5.46
N LYS A 274 -29.03 11.85 -4.41
CA LYS A 274 -28.15 10.68 -4.48
C LYS A 274 -28.63 9.63 -5.49
N LEU A 275 -29.93 9.51 -5.72
CA LEU A 275 -30.51 8.59 -6.70
C LEU A 275 -30.07 8.90 -8.13
N VAL A 276 -29.83 10.18 -8.46
CA VAL A 276 -29.28 10.57 -9.77
C VAL A 276 -27.89 9.91 -9.96
N ASN A 277 -27.02 9.96 -8.94
CA ASN A 277 -25.70 9.33 -8.99
C ASN A 277 -25.80 7.81 -9.21
N LYS A 278 -26.76 7.15 -8.55
CA LYS A 278 -27.01 5.73 -8.75
C LYS A 278 -27.42 5.42 -10.19
N THR A 279 -28.38 6.17 -10.72
CA THR A 279 -28.88 5.96 -12.09
C THR A 279 -27.77 6.18 -13.12
N GLU A 280 -27.00 7.25 -12.99
CA GLU A 280 -25.90 7.54 -13.91
C GLU A 280 -24.75 6.54 -13.77
N LEU A 281 -24.47 6.05 -12.55
CA LEU A 281 -23.50 4.97 -12.32
C LEU A 281 -23.91 3.68 -13.02
N LEU A 282 -25.19 3.27 -12.90
CA LEU A 282 -25.71 2.10 -13.59
C LEU A 282 -25.56 2.24 -15.12
N LYS A 283 -25.90 3.40 -15.68
CA LYS A 283 -25.71 3.70 -17.12
C LYS A 283 -24.23 3.64 -17.51
N LEU A 284 -23.36 4.29 -16.74
CA LEU A 284 -21.92 4.29 -16.99
C LEU A 284 -21.35 2.86 -17.01
N CYS A 285 -21.90 2.01 -16.15
CA CYS A 285 -21.50 0.61 -16.02
C CYS A 285 -22.22 -0.34 -17.00
N GLY A 286 -23.15 0.13 -17.80
CA GLY A 286 -23.95 -0.69 -18.70
C GLY A 286 -24.86 -1.68 -17.98
N LEU A 287 -25.29 -1.35 -16.74
CA LEU A 287 -26.15 -2.17 -15.91
C LEU A 287 -27.61 -1.74 -16.02
N GLU A 288 -28.51 -2.72 -16.08
CA GLU A 288 -29.94 -2.50 -15.99
C GLU A 288 -30.35 -2.46 -14.51
N GLY A 289 -31.25 -1.53 -14.17
CA GLY A 289 -31.78 -1.40 -12.82
C GLY A 289 -32.58 -0.09 -12.63
N ASP A 290 -33.32 -0.04 -11.54
CA ASP A 290 -34.12 1.10 -11.15
C ASP A 290 -33.68 1.72 -9.81
N ALA A 291 -34.46 2.65 -9.29
CA ALA A 291 -34.20 3.32 -8.01
C ALA A 291 -34.17 2.32 -6.83
N ASN A 292 -34.88 1.20 -6.92
CA ASN A 292 -35.02 0.21 -5.85
C ASN A 292 -34.00 -0.93 -5.97
N THR A 293 -33.38 -1.12 -7.13
CA THR A 293 -32.38 -2.16 -7.36
C THR A 293 -31.17 -1.97 -6.44
N PRO A 294 -30.81 -2.91 -5.55
CA PRO A 294 -29.61 -2.81 -4.74
C PRO A 294 -28.36 -2.77 -5.60
N VAL A 295 -27.44 -1.86 -5.31
CA VAL A 295 -26.14 -1.78 -5.98
C VAL A 295 -25.04 -1.90 -4.93
N ILE A 296 -24.15 -2.88 -5.10
CA ILE A 296 -22.97 -3.06 -4.28
C ILE A 296 -21.76 -2.73 -5.14
N GLY A 297 -21.01 -1.71 -4.73
CA GLY A 297 -19.79 -1.28 -5.40
C GLY A 297 -18.56 -1.62 -4.54
N ILE A 298 -17.51 -2.15 -5.17
CA ILE A 298 -16.23 -2.41 -4.53
C ILE A 298 -15.14 -1.82 -5.40
N VAL A 299 -14.35 -0.93 -4.79
CA VAL A 299 -13.15 -0.33 -5.39
C VAL A 299 -11.99 -0.67 -4.47
N THR A 300 -11.13 -1.61 -4.88
CA THR A 300 -10.05 -2.10 -4.04
C THR A 300 -8.91 -2.71 -4.85
N ARG A 301 -7.75 -2.89 -4.20
CA ARG A 301 -6.65 -3.66 -4.78
C ARG A 301 -6.98 -5.16 -4.76
N PHE A 302 -6.49 -5.92 -5.76
CA PHE A 302 -6.58 -7.38 -5.76
C PHE A 302 -5.52 -7.99 -4.83
N VAL A 303 -5.83 -8.01 -3.55
CA VAL A 303 -5.02 -8.68 -2.53
C VAL A 303 -5.93 -9.41 -1.56
N ASP A 304 -5.46 -10.49 -0.95
CA ASP A 304 -6.26 -11.32 -0.03
C ASP A 304 -6.87 -10.54 1.13
N GLN A 305 -6.16 -9.53 1.62
CA GLN A 305 -6.61 -8.65 2.72
C GLN A 305 -7.91 -7.90 2.42
N THR A 306 -8.25 -7.66 1.15
CA THR A 306 -9.45 -6.91 0.76
C THR A 306 -10.72 -7.76 0.78
N GLY A 307 -10.61 -9.05 1.10
CA GLY A 307 -11.75 -9.97 1.16
C GLY A 307 -12.35 -10.34 -0.19
N ILE A 308 -11.68 -9.98 -1.31
CA ILE A 308 -12.19 -10.27 -2.65
C ILE A 308 -12.37 -11.77 -2.90
N SER A 309 -11.56 -12.61 -2.25
CA SER A 309 -11.69 -14.06 -2.28
C SER A 309 -13.01 -14.57 -1.69
N PHE A 310 -13.56 -13.89 -0.68
CA PHE A 310 -14.89 -14.20 -0.12
C PHE A 310 -15.99 -13.84 -1.12
N LEU A 311 -15.91 -12.67 -1.72
CA LEU A 311 -16.87 -12.23 -2.75
C LEU A 311 -16.88 -13.18 -3.94
N LEU A 312 -15.72 -13.61 -4.44
CA LEU A 312 -15.62 -14.53 -5.56
C LEU A 312 -16.13 -15.93 -5.21
N LYS A 313 -16.06 -16.37 -3.95
CA LYS A 313 -16.64 -17.64 -3.49
C LYS A 313 -18.17 -17.57 -3.42
N ASP A 314 -18.73 -16.43 -2.99
CA ASP A 314 -20.16 -16.26 -2.75
C ASP A 314 -20.92 -15.65 -3.94
N VAL A 315 -20.23 -15.19 -4.98
CA VAL A 315 -20.85 -14.69 -6.24
C VAL A 315 -21.82 -15.70 -6.86
N ARG A 316 -21.68 -16.98 -6.58
CA ARG A 316 -22.66 -18.02 -6.99
C ARG A 316 -24.03 -17.87 -6.34
N HIS A 317 -24.13 -17.10 -5.26
CA HIS A 317 -25.40 -16.82 -4.55
C HIS A 317 -25.92 -15.41 -4.77
N LEU A 318 -25.10 -14.53 -5.37
CA LEU A 318 -25.47 -13.18 -5.76
C LEU A 318 -25.48 -13.15 -7.30
N GLU A 319 -26.59 -12.80 -7.89
CA GLU A 319 -26.65 -12.44 -9.32
C GLU A 319 -25.88 -11.12 -9.50
N ALA A 320 -24.57 -11.23 -9.73
CA ALA A 320 -23.66 -10.11 -9.70
C ALA A 320 -23.07 -9.86 -11.10
N HIS A 321 -23.03 -8.62 -11.53
CA HIS A 321 -22.28 -8.16 -12.69
C HIS A 321 -20.92 -7.63 -12.22
N VAL A 322 -19.84 -8.22 -12.73
CA VAL A 322 -18.47 -7.75 -12.47
C VAL A 322 -18.06 -6.84 -13.62
N LEU A 323 -17.74 -5.60 -13.31
CA LEU A 323 -17.23 -4.64 -14.28
C LEU A 323 -15.79 -4.30 -13.97
N GLN A 324 -14.96 -4.45 -14.99
CA GLN A 324 -13.59 -3.96 -14.97
C GLN A 324 -13.61 -2.49 -15.42
N GLY A 325 -13.52 -1.57 -14.48
CA GLY A 325 -13.35 -0.15 -14.77
C GLY A 325 -11.88 0.14 -15.10
N CYS A 326 -11.55 0.38 -16.37
CA CYS A 326 -10.29 1.01 -16.73
C CYS A 326 -10.33 2.48 -16.30
N GLY A 327 -9.86 2.77 -15.09
CA GLY A 327 -9.51 4.13 -14.69
C GLY A 327 -8.17 4.49 -15.32
N GLN A 328 -8.07 5.68 -15.92
CA GLN A 328 -6.82 6.20 -16.48
C GLN A 328 -5.69 6.11 -15.45
N SER A 329 -4.60 5.50 -15.87
CA SER A 329 -3.28 5.39 -15.27
C SER A 329 -3.06 6.12 -13.94
N VAL A 330 -3.33 5.42 -12.85
CA VAL A 330 -2.55 5.55 -11.63
C VAL A 330 -1.58 4.39 -11.64
N GLN A 331 -0.30 4.68 -11.72
CA GLN A 331 0.76 3.70 -11.83
C GLN A 331 0.60 2.61 -10.77
N HIS A 332 0.41 1.36 -11.22
CA HIS A 332 0.46 0.12 -10.45
C HIS A 332 -0.64 -0.18 -9.42
N THR A 333 -1.84 0.32 -9.57
CA THR A 333 -3.01 -0.24 -8.87
C THR A 333 -4.13 -0.46 -9.87
N GLU A 334 -4.33 -1.71 -10.30
CA GLU A 334 -5.55 -2.09 -11.01
C GLU A 334 -6.72 -1.99 -10.03
N VAL A 335 -7.54 -0.96 -10.21
CA VAL A 335 -8.78 -0.78 -9.46
C VAL A 335 -9.85 -1.59 -10.19
N VAL A 336 -10.29 -2.68 -9.60
CA VAL A 336 -11.43 -3.42 -10.09
C VAL A 336 -12.67 -3.01 -9.32
N GLY A 337 -13.62 -2.45 -10.04
CA GLY A 337 -14.96 -2.23 -9.53
C GLY A 337 -15.81 -3.49 -9.70
N VAL A 338 -16.29 -4.06 -8.61
CA VAL A 338 -17.32 -5.09 -8.63
C VAL A 338 -18.63 -4.41 -8.28
N VAL A 339 -19.54 -4.34 -9.23
CA VAL A 339 -20.90 -3.89 -8.97
C VAL A 339 -21.79 -5.12 -9.02
N ALA A 340 -22.31 -5.53 -7.87
CA ALA A 340 -23.27 -6.61 -7.78
C ALA A 340 -24.67 -6.05 -7.88
N GLN A 341 -25.46 -6.57 -8.82
CA GLN A 341 -26.88 -6.31 -8.96
C GLN A 341 -27.63 -7.58 -8.64
N ALA A 342 -28.49 -7.55 -7.64
CA ALA A 342 -29.43 -8.62 -7.36
C ALA A 342 -30.59 -8.50 -8.38
N ALA A 343 -30.53 -9.26 -9.47
CA ALA A 343 -31.61 -9.40 -10.44
C ALA A 343 -31.71 -10.85 -10.91
N ALA A 344 -32.93 -11.35 -10.98
CA ALA A 344 -33.26 -12.69 -11.42
C ALA A 344 -33.18 -12.80 -12.95
N ASP A 345 -32.00 -13.10 -13.53
CA ASP A 345 -31.93 -13.37 -14.95
C ASP A 345 -30.91 -14.47 -15.34
N LYS A 346 -31.34 -15.41 -16.19
CA LYS A 346 -30.60 -16.61 -16.63
C LYS A 346 -29.44 -16.33 -17.62
N LYS A 347 -29.23 -15.09 -18.07
CA LYS A 347 -28.12 -14.70 -18.97
C LYS A 347 -26.75 -14.59 -18.30
N PHE A 348 -26.74 -14.62 -16.98
CA PHE A 348 -25.53 -14.37 -16.17
C PHE A 348 -24.40 -15.38 -16.36
N HIS A 349 -24.71 -16.67 -16.50
CA HIS A 349 -23.67 -17.72 -16.65
C HIS A 349 -22.80 -17.54 -17.91
N ALA A 350 -23.37 -17.07 -19.01
CA ALA A 350 -22.62 -16.84 -20.25
C ALA A 350 -21.72 -15.59 -20.15
N GLN A 351 -22.17 -14.55 -19.43
CA GLN A 351 -21.40 -13.32 -19.26
C GLN A 351 -20.24 -13.49 -18.27
N VAL A 352 -20.42 -14.23 -17.18
CA VAL A 352 -19.32 -14.57 -16.25
C VAL A 352 -18.26 -15.43 -16.93
N MET A 353 -18.65 -16.41 -17.75
CA MET A 353 -17.69 -17.18 -18.53
C MET A 353 -16.93 -16.32 -19.54
N HIS A 354 -17.61 -15.37 -20.19
CA HIS A 354 -16.97 -14.46 -21.15
C HIS A 354 -16.00 -13.50 -20.45
N LEU A 355 -16.35 -13.02 -19.26
CA LEU A 355 -15.50 -12.13 -18.46
C LEU A 355 -14.30 -12.87 -17.87
N THR A 356 -14.49 -14.09 -17.37
CA THR A 356 -13.38 -14.93 -16.86
C THR A 356 -12.40 -15.26 -17.98
N LEU A 357 -12.91 -15.54 -19.19
CA LEU A 357 -12.08 -15.75 -20.37
C LEU A 357 -11.37 -14.46 -20.80
N SER A 358 -12.04 -13.31 -20.73
CA SER A 358 -11.47 -12.00 -21.07
C SER A 358 -10.40 -11.56 -20.06
N VAL A 359 -10.61 -11.80 -18.77
CA VAL A 359 -9.59 -11.55 -17.72
C VAL A 359 -8.42 -12.51 -17.89
N LEU A 360 -8.66 -13.78 -18.21
CA LEU A 360 -7.60 -14.75 -18.49
C LEU A 360 -6.83 -14.37 -19.76
N LEU A 361 -7.53 -13.92 -20.81
CA LEU A 361 -6.91 -13.43 -22.06
C LEU A 361 -6.11 -12.15 -21.83
N TYR A 362 -6.61 -11.23 -20.99
CA TYR A 362 -5.92 -9.99 -20.63
C TYR A 362 -4.69 -10.26 -19.78
N LEU A 363 -4.77 -11.19 -18.82
CA LEU A 363 -3.59 -11.66 -18.07
C LEU A 363 -2.57 -12.33 -18.99
N ILE A 364 -3.01 -13.12 -19.97
CA ILE A 364 -2.14 -13.75 -20.97
C ILE A 364 -1.53 -12.70 -21.91
N LEU A 365 -2.30 -11.73 -22.40
CA LEU A 365 -1.81 -10.66 -23.28
C LEU A 365 -0.96 -9.62 -22.56
N GLY A 366 -1.27 -9.34 -21.29
CA GLY A 366 -0.42 -8.51 -20.42
C GLY A 366 0.92 -9.19 -20.11
N PHE A 367 0.93 -10.52 -19.97
CA PHE A 367 2.16 -11.32 -19.86
C PHE A 367 2.98 -11.29 -21.17
N ASP A 368 2.34 -11.25 -22.34
CA ASP A 368 3.06 -11.15 -23.62
C ASP A 368 3.87 -9.84 -23.73
N HIS A 369 3.38 -8.73 -23.18
CA HIS A 369 4.13 -7.47 -23.19
C HIS A 369 5.34 -7.51 -22.24
N VAL A 370 5.18 -8.12 -21.07
CA VAL A 370 6.29 -8.36 -20.11
C VAL A 370 7.24 -9.45 -20.64
N LEU A 371 6.70 -10.48 -21.26
CA LEU A 371 7.49 -11.56 -21.87
C LEU A 371 8.29 -11.04 -23.07
N GLY A 372 7.73 -10.15 -23.89
CA GLY A 372 8.43 -9.51 -25.01
C GLY A 372 9.64 -8.70 -24.55
N GLN A 373 9.57 -8.06 -23.39
CA GLN A 373 10.72 -7.36 -22.79
C GLN A 373 11.73 -8.31 -22.14
N CYS A 374 11.27 -9.44 -21.56
CA CYS A 374 12.18 -10.43 -20.99
C CYS A 374 12.88 -11.30 -22.05
N ILE A 375 12.23 -11.60 -23.17
CA ILE A 375 12.82 -12.37 -24.28
C ILE A 375 13.92 -11.56 -25.00
N ALA A 376 13.80 -10.24 -25.05
CA ALA A 376 14.83 -9.38 -25.60
C ALA A 376 16.12 -9.34 -24.77
N HIS A 377 16.12 -9.87 -23.54
CA HIS A 377 17.28 -9.87 -22.62
C HIS A 377 17.83 -11.27 -22.28
N TYR A 378 17.15 -12.36 -22.66
CA TYR A 378 17.59 -13.73 -22.33
C TYR A 378 17.44 -14.67 -23.54
N GLU A 379 18.55 -15.06 -24.14
CA GLU A 379 18.64 -16.22 -25.05
C GLU A 379 18.49 -17.51 -24.25
N GLY A 380 17.23 -17.98 -24.05
CA GLY A 380 17.03 -19.25 -23.39
C GLY A 380 15.58 -19.75 -23.51
N THR A 381 15.37 -20.75 -24.35
CA THR A 381 14.09 -21.43 -24.61
C THR A 381 13.44 -22.05 -23.37
N SER A 382 14.21 -22.37 -22.31
CA SER A 382 13.73 -23.07 -21.12
C SER A 382 12.75 -22.26 -20.25
N LEU A 383 12.86 -20.93 -20.18
CA LEU A 383 11.98 -20.09 -19.35
C LEU A 383 10.57 -19.98 -19.98
N VAL A 384 10.51 -19.89 -21.30
CA VAL A 384 9.23 -19.83 -22.05
C VAL A 384 8.43 -21.12 -21.86
N TYR A 385 9.09 -22.28 -21.85
CA TYR A 385 8.43 -23.57 -21.61
C TYR A 385 7.93 -23.71 -20.15
N LEU A 386 8.64 -23.15 -19.19
CA LEU A 386 8.22 -23.19 -17.78
C LEU A 386 6.98 -22.33 -17.52
N ILE A 387 6.90 -21.16 -18.14
CA ILE A 387 5.76 -20.24 -18.01
C ILE A 387 4.53 -20.80 -18.75
N LEU A 388 4.69 -21.28 -19.98
CA LEU A 388 3.63 -21.96 -20.74
C LEU A 388 3.14 -23.21 -20.00
N GLY A 389 4.04 -24.02 -19.45
CA GLY A 389 3.69 -25.21 -18.66
C GLY A 389 2.89 -24.85 -17.40
N SER A 390 3.24 -23.76 -16.71
CA SER A 390 2.52 -23.30 -15.51
C SER A 390 1.14 -22.75 -15.83
N VAL A 391 0.99 -22.01 -16.93
CA VAL A 391 -0.31 -21.49 -17.39
C VAL A 391 -1.22 -22.64 -17.85
N LEU A 392 -0.68 -23.62 -18.57
CA LEU A 392 -1.41 -24.82 -19.01
C LEU A 392 -1.80 -25.71 -17.83
N TYR A 393 -0.94 -25.83 -16.80
CA TYR A 393 -1.24 -26.57 -15.57
C TYR A 393 -2.38 -25.93 -14.77
N LEU A 394 -2.38 -24.59 -14.64
CA LEU A 394 -3.44 -23.82 -13.98
C LEU A 394 -4.76 -23.93 -14.76
N ALA A 395 -4.74 -23.79 -16.08
CA ALA A 395 -5.91 -23.95 -16.94
C ALA A 395 -6.46 -25.38 -16.87
N GLY A 396 -5.59 -26.40 -16.85
CA GLY A 396 -5.97 -27.81 -16.68
C GLY A 396 -6.60 -28.12 -15.32
N LYS A 397 -6.07 -27.55 -14.23
CA LYS A 397 -6.67 -27.68 -12.88
C LYS A 397 -8.03 -27.02 -12.78
N MET A 398 -8.21 -25.84 -13.36
CA MET A 398 -9.51 -25.17 -13.43
C MET A 398 -10.52 -25.99 -14.23
N SER A 399 -10.13 -26.57 -15.38
CA SER A 399 -10.97 -27.42 -16.19
C SER A 399 -11.43 -28.70 -15.46
N LEU A 400 -10.54 -29.35 -14.71
CA LEU A 400 -10.87 -30.54 -13.91
C LEU A 400 -11.85 -30.22 -12.74
N GLN A 401 -11.76 -29.04 -12.10
CA GLN A 401 -12.76 -28.63 -11.11
C GLN A 401 -14.13 -28.34 -11.72
N PHE A 402 -14.19 -27.83 -12.96
CA PHE A 402 -15.44 -27.61 -13.69
C PHE A 402 -16.09 -28.89 -14.21
N THR A 403 -15.31 -29.88 -14.61
CA THR A 403 -15.85 -31.19 -15.09
C THR A 403 -16.42 -32.05 -13.97
N CYS A 404 -15.90 -31.95 -12.73
CA CYS A 404 -16.51 -32.63 -11.57
C CYS A 404 -17.88 -32.07 -11.16
N ASN A 405 -18.27 -30.89 -11.65
CA ASN A 405 -19.53 -30.21 -11.32
C ASN A 405 -20.56 -30.16 -12.44
N GLY A 406 -20.47 -31.03 -13.47
CA GLY A 406 -21.60 -31.32 -14.38
C GLY A 406 -21.69 -30.55 -15.71
N PHE A 407 -20.60 -30.01 -16.25
CA PHE A 407 -20.62 -29.34 -17.57
C PHE A 407 -19.86 -30.15 -18.65
N PHE A 408 -20.58 -30.96 -19.39
CA PHE A 408 -20.01 -31.95 -20.34
C PHE A 408 -19.74 -31.44 -21.78
N GLN A 409 -20.10 -30.21 -22.17
CA GLN A 409 -19.98 -29.77 -23.58
C GLN A 409 -18.82 -28.82 -23.89
N SER A 410 -18.26 -28.09 -22.91
CA SER A 410 -17.13 -27.20 -23.14
C SER A 410 -15.76 -27.84 -22.86
N GLY A 411 -15.73 -28.97 -22.15
CA GLY A 411 -14.50 -29.70 -21.80
C GLY A 411 -13.84 -30.39 -22.99
N LEU A 412 -14.60 -30.76 -23.99
CA LEU A 412 -14.08 -31.46 -25.17
C LEU A 412 -13.19 -30.62 -26.08
N CYS A 413 -13.43 -29.28 -26.16
CA CYS A 413 -12.59 -28.40 -26.96
C CYS A 413 -11.21 -28.13 -26.29
N VAL A 414 -11.15 -28.09 -24.97
CA VAL A 414 -9.89 -27.86 -24.22
C VAL A 414 -9.03 -29.13 -24.19
N LEU A 415 -9.66 -30.30 -24.06
CA LEU A 415 -8.97 -31.59 -24.13
C LEU A 415 -8.42 -31.90 -25.56
N GLY A 416 -9.13 -31.48 -26.60
CA GLY A 416 -8.65 -31.59 -27.98
C GLY A 416 -7.41 -30.77 -28.28
N LEU A 417 -7.33 -29.56 -27.71
CA LEU A 417 -6.15 -28.70 -27.79
C LEU A 417 -4.97 -29.27 -26.98
N TRP A 418 -5.23 -29.89 -25.85
CA TRP A 418 -4.18 -30.48 -25.00
C TRP A 418 -3.55 -31.72 -25.64
N HIS A 419 -4.35 -32.60 -26.32
CA HIS A 419 -3.84 -33.74 -27.07
C HIS A 419 -3.08 -33.32 -28.34
N GLY A 420 -3.53 -32.27 -29.03
CA GLY A 420 -2.82 -31.74 -30.21
C GLY A 420 -1.45 -31.15 -29.87
N LEU A 421 -1.32 -30.46 -28.71
CA LEU A 421 -0.05 -29.90 -28.25
C LEU A 421 0.92 -30.94 -27.69
N SER A 422 0.43 -32.03 -27.07
CA SER A 422 1.29 -33.16 -26.65
C SER A 422 1.95 -33.87 -27.81
N TYR A 423 1.29 -33.92 -28.99
CA TYR A 423 1.83 -34.53 -30.21
C TYR A 423 2.85 -33.64 -30.95
N LEU A 424 2.86 -32.34 -30.66
CA LEU A 424 3.82 -31.38 -31.25
C LEU A 424 5.09 -31.22 -30.41
N LEU A 425 5.10 -31.74 -29.18
CA LEU A 425 6.21 -31.62 -28.22
C LEU A 425 6.96 -32.93 -27.95
N THR A 426 6.57 -34.05 -28.62
CA THR A 426 7.33 -35.30 -28.73
C THR A 426 7.89 -35.45 -30.14
#